data_3a1e943bd024ebd47ba59021e0d93435
#
_entry.id   3a1e943bd024ebd47ba59021e0d93435
#
_cell.length_a   1.000
_cell.length_b   1.000
_cell.length_c   1.000
_cell.angle_alpha   90.00
_cell.angle_beta   90.00
_cell.angle_gamma   90.00
#
_symmetry.space_group_name_H-M   'P 1'
#
loop_
_entity.id
_entity.type
_entity.pdbx_description
1 polymer ?
#
loop_
_entity_poly.entity_id
_entity_poly.type
_entity_poly.pdbx_seq_one_letter_code
_entity_poly.pdbx_strand_id
1 'polypeptide(L)'
;MLGGAAFLADSVLTPAVSISSAVEGLKTLPALEHLFTENKDLTMMIPAVIIVILFAVQSRGTESIGKVFGSVVMVWFAFLAIVGVVAIGNDWSVLAALNPYYGIKFLFSPNNATGLALMGTVFLSTTGAEALYSDMGHVGRGNIYFTWPFIKVALVLNYFGQGAWMLRNQNNPELADAEGINPFFQMMDPNVRYVAVVLSVTAGIIASQALITGAFTMVSEATGLNWMPHLQVCYPARTRGQLYIPVVNVVLCVATLAVLLLFRDSEHISAAYGLALTITMITTTILLGIYLWHRSNKFGTVVFTIVFLAIQVLFFAASMAKFLHGGWFTLLLTLAILMIMYTWNEGTKLERSQRRHMMPKDFLPALDKLRGDSRIHRFADNIVYLTSDPDLKRLDTDIFFSIFADHPKRARAWWAVAVETTDEPFTREYSVESFGTDYLFRVRIRLGFKVSQSIPAYLHQIMHDLEKTGELPNQQSIYPKLDADPGIGTIRYVVIHKALMPESKVSGRGALSLQIKYAIRRVAGSPVKWFGLAPYNPLVEVQPLFVSTRRPPRLTRVASQAPKREG
;
A
#
# COMPACT_ATOMS: atom_id res chain seq x y z
N MET A 1 -3.28 11.58 -0.37
CA MET A 1 -4.06 10.69 0.51
C MET A 1 -5.36 10.22 -0.14
N LEU A 2 -6.29 11.10 -0.55
CA LEU A 2 -7.58 10.69 -1.12
C LEU A 2 -7.43 9.75 -2.33
N GLY A 3 -6.64 10.13 -3.33
CA GLY A 3 -6.40 9.27 -4.50
C GLY A 3 -5.75 7.94 -4.17
N GLY A 4 -4.80 7.92 -3.22
CA GLY A 4 -4.19 6.67 -2.75
C GLY A 4 -5.19 5.78 -2.00
N ALA A 5 -6.08 6.37 -1.19
CA ALA A 5 -7.12 5.62 -0.51
C ALA A 5 -8.16 5.04 -1.50
N ALA A 6 -8.55 5.82 -2.51
CA ALA A 6 -9.46 5.35 -3.57
C ALA A 6 -8.83 4.24 -4.43
N PHE A 7 -7.53 4.36 -4.76
CA PHE A 7 -6.79 3.33 -5.48
C PHE A 7 -6.68 2.02 -4.67
N LEU A 8 -6.45 2.10 -3.36
CA LEU A 8 -6.43 0.92 -2.50
C LEU A 8 -7.83 0.29 -2.38
N ALA A 9 -8.90 1.08 -2.35
CA ALA A 9 -10.26 0.57 -2.40
C ALA A 9 -10.56 -0.13 -3.74
N ASP A 10 -10.09 0.44 -4.85
CA ASP A 10 -10.16 -0.15 -6.17
C ASP A 10 -9.42 -1.48 -6.25
N SER A 11 -8.24 -1.58 -5.64
CA SER A 11 -7.44 -2.82 -5.59
C SER A 11 -8.14 -3.97 -4.85
N VAL A 12 -9.16 -3.69 -4.03
CA VAL A 12 -10.05 -4.69 -3.42
C VAL A 12 -11.15 -5.10 -4.38
N LEU A 13 -11.73 -4.14 -5.13
CA LEU A 13 -12.90 -4.35 -5.97
C LEU A 13 -12.56 -5.03 -7.31
N THR A 14 -11.45 -4.65 -7.93
CA THR A 14 -11.07 -5.13 -9.26
C THR A 14 -10.87 -6.64 -9.35
N PRO A 15 -10.18 -7.33 -8.42
CA PRO A 15 -10.11 -8.78 -8.48
C PRO A 15 -11.48 -9.44 -8.34
N ALA A 16 -12.36 -8.88 -7.50
CA ALA A 16 -13.71 -9.39 -7.33
C ALA A 16 -14.53 -9.27 -8.63
N VAL A 17 -14.57 -8.07 -9.24
CA VAL A 17 -15.36 -7.84 -10.46
C VAL A 17 -14.80 -8.59 -11.66
N SER A 18 -13.47 -8.54 -11.88
CA SER A 18 -12.86 -9.12 -13.08
C SER A 18 -12.97 -10.63 -13.12
N ILE A 19 -12.76 -11.29 -11.98
CA ILE A 19 -12.84 -12.76 -11.89
C ILE A 19 -14.30 -13.21 -11.91
N SER A 20 -15.22 -12.52 -11.20
CA SER A 20 -16.65 -12.87 -11.21
C SER A 20 -17.25 -12.73 -12.61
N SER A 21 -17.01 -11.60 -13.29
CA SER A 21 -17.54 -11.38 -14.66
C SER A 21 -16.99 -12.41 -15.66
N ALA A 22 -15.73 -12.80 -15.52
CA ALA A 22 -15.15 -13.84 -16.38
C ALA A 22 -15.75 -15.24 -16.11
N VAL A 23 -15.99 -15.57 -14.83
CA VAL A 23 -16.61 -16.84 -14.42
C VAL A 23 -18.08 -16.90 -14.78
N GLU A 24 -18.80 -15.79 -14.82
CA GLU A 24 -20.18 -15.73 -15.31
C GLU A 24 -20.30 -16.21 -16.77
N GLY A 25 -19.24 -16.10 -17.56
CA GLY A 25 -19.15 -16.70 -18.88
C GLY A 25 -19.37 -18.23 -18.90
N LEU A 26 -19.09 -18.93 -17.78
CA LEU A 26 -19.36 -20.37 -17.68
C LEU A 26 -20.85 -20.68 -17.76
N LYS A 27 -21.73 -19.78 -17.34
CA LYS A 27 -23.20 -19.95 -17.46
C LYS A 27 -23.66 -20.01 -18.91
N THR A 28 -22.89 -19.47 -19.85
CA THR A 28 -23.24 -19.46 -21.27
C THR A 28 -22.81 -20.73 -22.01
N LEU A 29 -22.13 -21.65 -21.32
CA LEU A 29 -21.64 -22.89 -21.90
C LEU A 29 -22.74 -23.98 -21.79
N PRO A 30 -23.20 -24.58 -22.92
CA PRO A 30 -24.31 -25.53 -22.90
C PRO A 30 -24.09 -26.74 -21.98
N ALA A 31 -22.84 -27.19 -21.83
CA ALA A 31 -22.52 -28.33 -20.98
C ALA A 31 -22.57 -28.00 -19.46
N LEU A 32 -22.49 -26.73 -19.07
CA LEU A 32 -22.42 -26.29 -17.68
C LEU A 32 -23.65 -25.50 -17.23
N GLU A 33 -24.49 -25.06 -18.16
CA GLU A 33 -25.69 -24.25 -17.89
C GLU A 33 -26.58 -24.88 -16.81
N HIS A 34 -26.84 -26.19 -16.91
CA HIS A 34 -27.64 -26.94 -15.94
C HIS A 34 -27.05 -26.89 -14.53
N LEU A 35 -25.73 -27.04 -14.40
CA LEU A 35 -25.04 -27.02 -13.11
C LEU A 35 -25.14 -25.67 -12.41
N PHE A 36 -25.05 -24.56 -13.17
CA PHE A 36 -25.16 -23.22 -12.63
C PHE A 36 -26.60 -22.78 -12.36
N THR A 37 -27.57 -23.37 -13.05
CA THR A 37 -29.00 -23.15 -12.82
C THR A 37 -29.46 -23.85 -11.54
N GLU A 38 -29.00 -25.08 -11.29
CA GLU A 38 -29.30 -25.81 -10.06
C GLU A 38 -28.54 -25.31 -8.85
N ASN A 39 -27.27 -24.92 -9.01
CA ASN A 39 -26.38 -24.49 -7.91
C ASN A 39 -25.91 -23.05 -8.10
N LYS A 40 -26.74 -22.09 -7.74
CA LYS A 40 -26.40 -20.66 -7.80
C LYS A 40 -25.11 -20.29 -7.00
N ASP A 41 -24.79 -21.07 -5.97
CA ASP A 41 -23.60 -20.86 -5.15
C ASP A 41 -22.28 -21.12 -5.90
N LEU A 42 -22.29 -21.92 -6.97
CA LEU A 42 -21.10 -22.17 -7.81
C LEU A 42 -20.55 -20.88 -8.43
N THR A 43 -21.44 -19.95 -8.77
CA THR A 43 -21.07 -18.64 -9.32
C THR A 43 -20.25 -17.81 -8.36
N MET A 44 -20.36 -18.06 -7.05
CA MET A 44 -19.53 -17.41 -6.02
C MET A 44 -18.32 -18.27 -5.61
N MET A 45 -18.49 -19.57 -5.53
CA MET A 45 -17.42 -20.46 -5.04
C MET A 45 -16.23 -20.49 -6.00
N ILE A 46 -16.46 -20.52 -7.32
CA ILE A 46 -15.37 -20.57 -8.30
C ILE A 46 -14.52 -19.30 -8.26
N PRO A 47 -15.09 -18.07 -8.34
CA PRO A 47 -14.31 -16.84 -8.15
C PRO A 47 -13.58 -16.79 -6.81
N ALA A 48 -14.24 -17.24 -5.72
CA ALA A 48 -13.61 -17.24 -4.39
C ALA A 48 -12.36 -18.13 -4.35
N VAL A 49 -12.42 -19.33 -4.92
CA VAL A 49 -11.27 -20.24 -5.00
C VAL A 49 -10.15 -19.64 -5.85
N ILE A 50 -10.48 -19.06 -7.02
CA ILE A 50 -9.49 -18.39 -7.87
C ILE A 50 -8.83 -17.23 -7.13
N ILE A 51 -9.59 -16.40 -6.41
CA ILE A 51 -9.07 -15.28 -5.61
C ILE A 51 -8.13 -15.80 -4.52
N VAL A 52 -8.51 -16.83 -3.77
CA VAL A 52 -7.64 -17.42 -2.73
C VAL A 52 -6.33 -17.92 -3.33
N ILE A 53 -6.38 -18.64 -4.45
CA ILE A 53 -5.18 -19.13 -5.15
C ILE A 53 -4.32 -17.95 -5.61
N LEU A 54 -4.93 -16.92 -6.20
CA LEU A 54 -4.25 -15.73 -6.67
C LEU A 54 -3.45 -15.07 -5.55
N PHE A 55 -4.08 -14.83 -4.39
CA PHE A 55 -3.41 -14.22 -3.24
C PHE A 55 -2.38 -15.16 -2.57
N ALA A 56 -2.59 -16.47 -2.59
CA ALA A 56 -1.64 -17.44 -2.05
C ALA A 56 -0.33 -17.49 -2.86
N VAL A 57 -0.39 -17.32 -4.18
CA VAL A 57 0.78 -17.37 -5.08
C VAL A 57 1.62 -16.08 -5.02
N GLN A 58 1.05 -14.97 -4.53
CA GLN A 58 1.74 -13.65 -4.48
C GLN A 58 3.11 -13.69 -3.80
N SER A 59 3.25 -14.50 -2.75
CA SER A 59 4.50 -14.59 -1.97
C SER A 59 5.71 -15.12 -2.76
N ARG A 60 5.46 -15.87 -3.86
CA ARG A 60 6.52 -16.45 -4.71
C ARG A 60 7.10 -15.45 -5.71
N GLY A 61 6.51 -14.27 -5.82
CA GLY A 61 6.89 -13.25 -6.81
C GLY A 61 6.31 -13.52 -8.20
N THR A 62 6.22 -12.46 -8.98
CA THR A 62 5.56 -12.48 -10.31
C THR A 62 6.56 -12.51 -11.47
N GLU A 63 7.87 -12.53 -11.18
CA GLU A 63 8.92 -12.40 -12.23
C GLU A 63 8.88 -13.52 -13.26
N SER A 64 8.74 -14.79 -12.82
CA SER A 64 8.68 -15.93 -13.72
C SER A 64 7.34 -16.05 -14.44
N ILE A 65 6.25 -15.72 -13.74
CA ILE A 65 4.89 -15.78 -14.29
C ILE A 65 4.66 -14.59 -15.24
N GLY A 66 5.21 -13.41 -14.92
CA GLY A 66 5.07 -12.19 -15.72
C GLY A 66 5.62 -12.29 -17.15
N LYS A 67 6.63 -13.16 -17.38
CA LYS A 67 7.15 -13.42 -18.73
C LYS A 67 6.11 -14.09 -19.64
N VAL A 68 5.22 -14.88 -19.08
CA VAL A 68 4.14 -15.58 -19.80
C VAL A 68 2.94 -14.64 -19.99
N PHE A 69 2.70 -13.73 -19.05
CA PHE A 69 1.55 -12.83 -19.08
C PHE A 69 1.47 -11.98 -20.35
N GLY A 70 2.59 -11.42 -20.81
CA GLY A 70 2.62 -10.62 -22.03
C GLY A 70 2.13 -11.38 -23.27
N SER A 71 2.57 -12.63 -23.43
CA SER A 71 2.15 -13.48 -24.54
C SER A 71 0.66 -13.86 -24.45
N VAL A 72 0.18 -14.20 -23.24
CA VAL A 72 -1.24 -14.54 -23.01
C VAL A 72 -2.13 -13.34 -23.29
N VAL A 73 -1.77 -12.15 -22.81
CA VAL A 73 -2.54 -10.93 -23.05
C VAL A 73 -2.54 -10.55 -24.53
N MET A 74 -1.43 -10.76 -25.26
CA MET A 74 -1.39 -10.54 -26.70
C MET A 74 -2.37 -11.47 -27.44
N VAL A 75 -2.40 -12.76 -27.05
CA VAL A 75 -3.37 -13.73 -27.60
C VAL A 75 -4.81 -13.31 -27.25
N TRP A 76 -5.06 -12.82 -26.05
CA TRP A 76 -6.35 -12.30 -25.64
C TRP A 76 -6.83 -11.15 -26.52
N PHE A 77 -6.00 -10.11 -26.74
CA PHE A 77 -6.39 -8.98 -27.57
C PHE A 77 -6.52 -9.35 -29.05
N ALA A 78 -5.69 -10.26 -29.56
CA ALA A 78 -5.85 -10.79 -30.91
C ALA A 78 -7.19 -11.55 -31.04
N PHE A 79 -7.53 -12.39 -30.05
CA PHE A 79 -8.81 -13.09 -29.98
C PHE A 79 -9.98 -12.10 -29.97
N LEU A 80 -9.93 -11.05 -29.16
CA LEU A 80 -10.96 -9.99 -29.12
C LEU A 80 -11.16 -9.34 -30.48
N ALA A 81 -10.07 -9.01 -31.18
CA ALA A 81 -10.13 -8.42 -32.51
C ALA A 81 -10.76 -9.36 -33.54
N ILE A 82 -10.33 -10.63 -33.57
CA ILE A 82 -10.84 -11.63 -34.50
C ILE A 82 -12.35 -11.86 -34.30
N VAL A 83 -12.75 -12.11 -33.05
CA VAL A 83 -14.16 -12.34 -32.72
C VAL A 83 -15.00 -11.10 -33.02
N GLY A 84 -14.47 -9.90 -32.75
CA GLY A 84 -15.13 -8.65 -33.08
C GLY A 84 -15.39 -8.51 -34.58
N VAL A 85 -14.37 -8.74 -35.41
CA VAL A 85 -14.50 -8.70 -36.89
C VAL A 85 -15.50 -9.74 -37.40
N VAL A 86 -15.42 -10.98 -36.90
CA VAL A 86 -16.35 -12.06 -37.27
C VAL A 86 -17.79 -11.69 -36.89
N ALA A 87 -17.99 -11.10 -35.71
CA ALA A 87 -19.31 -10.67 -35.25
C ALA A 87 -19.89 -9.48 -36.04
N ILE A 88 -19.08 -8.57 -36.54
CA ILE A 88 -19.52 -7.51 -37.47
C ILE A 88 -20.09 -8.18 -38.74
N GLY A 89 -19.40 -9.17 -39.29
CA GLY A 89 -19.83 -9.89 -40.49
C GLY A 89 -20.00 -8.95 -41.67
N ASN A 90 -21.21 -8.98 -42.27
CA ASN A 90 -21.56 -8.12 -43.40
C ASN A 90 -22.27 -6.82 -42.98
N ASP A 91 -22.53 -6.63 -41.71
CA ASP A 91 -23.26 -5.44 -41.20
C ASP A 91 -22.30 -4.37 -40.71
N TRP A 92 -21.80 -3.58 -41.62
CA TRP A 92 -20.90 -2.46 -41.34
C TRP A 92 -21.63 -1.18 -40.89
N SER A 93 -22.97 -1.21 -40.78
CA SER A 93 -23.76 -0.07 -40.31
C SER A 93 -23.37 0.37 -38.90
N VAL A 94 -22.85 -0.57 -38.07
CA VAL A 94 -22.34 -0.28 -36.74
C VAL A 94 -21.20 0.77 -36.72
N LEU A 95 -20.47 0.94 -37.84
CA LEU A 95 -19.43 1.98 -37.95
C LEU A 95 -19.99 3.40 -37.88
N ALA A 96 -21.32 3.59 -38.06
CA ALA A 96 -21.95 4.87 -37.80
C ALA A 96 -21.69 5.37 -36.36
N ALA A 97 -21.45 4.46 -35.41
CA ALA A 97 -21.10 4.79 -34.04
C ALA A 97 -19.75 5.51 -33.88
N LEU A 98 -18.88 5.53 -34.91
CA LEU A 98 -17.67 6.37 -34.94
C LEU A 98 -18.01 7.88 -35.02
N ASN A 99 -19.18 8.24 -35.50
CA ASN A 99 -19.63 9.62 -35.52
C ASN A 99 -20.19 10.02 -34.15
N PRO A 100 -19.52 10.92 -33.40
CA PRO A 100 -19.94 11.32 -32.06
C PRO A 100 -21.32 12.01 -32.04
N TYR A 101 -21.79 12.47 -33.18
CA TYR A 101 -23.12 13.06 -33.30
C TYR A 101 -24.23 12.12 -32.81
N TYR A 102 -24.19 10.85 -33.15
CA TYR A 102 -25.21 9.89 -32.74
C TYR A 102 -25.22 9.68 -31.22
N GLY A 103 -24.04 9.58 -30.61
CA GLY A 103 -23.89 9.45 -29.15
C GLY A 103 -24.40 10.68 -28.42
N ILE A 104 -24.04 11.89 -28.90
CA ILE A 104 -24.49 13.15 -28.32
C ILE A 104 -26.01 13.29 -28.48
N LYS A 105 -26.54 13.05 -29.70
CA LYS A 105 -28.00 13.08 -29.97
C LYS A 105 -28.77 12.12 -29.06
N PHE A 106 -28.25 10.90 -28.85
CA PHE A 106 -28.88 9.92 -27.96
C PHE A 106 -28.85 10.38 -26.50
N LEU A 107 -27.73 10.91 -26.02
CA LEU A 107 -27.57 11.36 -24.64
C LEU A 107 -28.53 12.47 -24.27
N PHE A 108 -28.77 13.41 -25.19
CA PHE A 108 -29.67 14.55 -24.99
C PHE A 108 -31.08 14.34 -25.59
N SER A 109 -31.41 13.12 -25.99
CA SER A 109 -32.76 12.82 -26.51
C SER A 109 -33.80 12.89 -25.40
N PRO A 110 -34.95 13.56 -25.62
CA PRO A 110 -36.05 13.60 -24.64
C PRO A 110 -36.61 12.22 -24.28
N ASN A 111 -36.46 11.24 -25.18
CA ASN A 111 -36.93 9.86 -24.99
C ASN A 111 -35.93 8.98 -24.24
N ASN A 112 -34.79 9.51 -23.84
CA ASN A 112 -33.78 8.74 -23.11
C ASN A 112 -34.09 8.76 -21.61
N ALA A 113 -34.85 7.74 -21.14
CA ALA A 113 -35.18 7.59 -19.72
C ALA A 113 -33.97 7.32 -18.82
N THR A 114 -32.92 6.69 -19.36
CA THR A 114 -31.69 6.38 -18.62
C THR A 114 -30.73 7.56 -18.54
N GLY A 115 -30.84 8.50 -19.49
CA GLY A 115 -30.11 9.75 -19.51
C GLY A 115 -28.62 9.63 -19.20
N LEU A 116 -28.20 10.47 -18.27
CA LEU A 116 -26.80 10.53 -17.84
C LEU A 116 -26.31 9.26 -17.11
N ALA A 117 -27.19 8.47 -16.51
CA ALA A 117 -26.83 7.25 -15.78
C ALA A 117 -26.15 6.22 -16.70
N LEU A 118 -26.49 6.20 -18.00
CA LEU A 118 -25.83 5.35 -18.98
C LEU A 118 -24.33 5.64 -19.09
N MET A 119 -23.93 6.91 -18.92
CA MET A 119 -22.51 7.28 -18.98
C MET A 119 -21.67 6.59 -17.89
N GLY A 120 -22.27 6.22 -16.76
CA GLY A 120 -21.59 5.41 -15.73
C GLY A 120 -21.25 3.99 -16.20
N THR A 121 -22.06 3.40 -17.07
CA THR A 121 -21.76 2.10 -17.69
C THR A 121 -20.78 2.23 -18.86
N VAL A 122 -20.95 3.26 -19.69
CA VAL A 122 -20.00 3.58 -20.79
C VAL A 122 -18.60 3.84 -20.22
N PHE A 123 -18.49 4.52 -19.07
CA PHE A 123 -17.23 4.75 -18.40
C PHE A 123 -16.49 3.44 -18.08
N LEU A 124 -17.19 2.42 -17.60
CA LEU A 124 -16.61 1.12 -17.26
C LEU A 124 -15.92 0.44 -18.45
N SER A 125 -16.40 0.68 -19.68
CA SER A 125 -15.75 0.15 -20.89
C SER A 125 -14.42 0.83 -21.24
N THR A 126 -14.09 1.96 -20.61
CA THR A 126 -12.88 2.75 -20.87
C THR A 126 -11.88 2.73 -19.71
N THR A 127 -12.09 1.88 -18.70
CA THR A 127 -11.24 1.74 -17.52
C THR A 127 -9.94 0.97 -17.80
N GLY A 128 -9.07 0.85 -16.80
CA GLY A 128 -7.80 0.11 -16.87
C GLY A 128 -6.55 0.99 -16.98
N ALA A 129 -6.69 2.30 -17.12
CA ALA A 129 -5.56 3.23 -17.18
C ALA A 129 -4.79 3.30 -15.84
N GLU A 130 -5.47 3.08 -14.71
CA GLU A 130 -4.89 3.04 -13.36
C GLU A 130 -3.90 1.89 -13.20
N ALA A 131 -4.20 0.71 -13.74
CA ALA A 131 -3.26 -0.41 -13.76
C ALA A 131 -2.04 -0.10 -14.64
N LEU A 132 -2.24 0.56 -15.78
CA LEU A 132 -1.14 1.00 -16.64
C LEU A 132 -0.24 2.02 -15.91
N TYR A 133 -0.80 2.96 -15.15
CA TYR A 133 -0.02 3.96 -14.42
C TYR A 133 0.90 3.34 -13.38
N SER A 134 0.46 2.25 -12.74
CA SER A 134 1.27 1.50 -11.78
C SER A 134 2.57 0.98 -12.40
N ASP A 135 2.51 0.52 -13.65
CA ASP A 135 3.61 -0.19 -14.30
C ASP A 135 4.38 0.66 -15.34
N MET A 136 3.90 1.86 -15.64
CA MET A 136 4.49 2.72 -16.68
C MET A 136 6.00 2.96 -16.53
N GLY A 137 6.44 3.14 -15.28
CA GLY A 137 7.86 3.36 -14.97
C GLY A 137 8.75 2.16 -15.28
N HIS A 138 8.20 0.97 -15.33
CA HIS A 138 8.94 -0.28 -15.53
C HIS A 138 8.93 -0.76 -16.98
N VAL A 139 7.85 -0.49 -17.72
CA VAL A 139 7.64 -0.98 -19.10
C VAL A 139 8.43 -0.19 -20.14
N GLY A 140 8.64 1.09 -19.89
CA GLY A 140 9.32 1.99 -20.80
C GLY A 140 8.41 2.54 -21.92
N ARG A 141 8.67 3.79 -22.30
CA ARG A 141 7.83 4.59 -23.20
C ARG A 141 7.65 3.96 -24.59
N GLY A 142 8.73 3.39 -25.17
CA GLY A 142 8.70 2.81 -26.50
C GLY A 142 7.74 1.62 -26.63
N ASN A 143 7.72 0.77 -25.63
CA ASN A 143 6.83 -0.39 -25.60
C ASN A 143 5.35 0.02 -25.54
N ILE A 144 5.04 1.07 -24.78
CA ILE A 144 3.68 1.60 -24.67
C ILE A 144 3.22 2.17 -26.01
N TYR A 145 4.05 2.93 -26.71
CA TYR A 145 3.70 3.48 -28.02
C TYR A 145 3.39 2.40 -29.07
N PHE A 146 4.03 1.24 -28.99
CA PHE A 146 3.80 0.14 -29.92
C PHE A 146 2.55 -0.67 -29.55
N THR A 147 2.38 -1.01 -28.26
CA THR A 147 1.29 -1.90 -27.83
C THR A 147 -0.06 -1.20 -27.73
N TRP A 148 -0.09 0.08 -27.34
CA TRP A 148 -1.33 0.82 -27.10
C TRP A 148 -2.26 0.93 -28.33
N PRO A 149 -1.77 1.27 -29.56
CA PRO A 149 -2.61 1.28 -30.75
C PRO A 149 -3.23 -0.08 -31.07
N PHE A 150 -2.45 -1.16 -30.94
CA PHE A 150 -2.94 -2.54 -31.14
C PHE A 150 -4.08 -2.87 -30.19
N ILE A 151 -3.90 -2.60 -28.90
CA ILE A 151 -4.92 -2.83 -27.86
C ILE A 151 -6.18 -2.03 -28.16
N LYS A 152 -6.05 -0.75 -28.51
CA LYS A 152 -7.19 0.13 -28.82
C LYS A 152 -7.98 -0.37 -30.03
N VAL A 153 -7.31 -0.76 -31.09
CA VAL A 153 -7.97 -1.32 -32.29
C VAL A 153 -8.70 -2.61 -31.95
N ALA A 154 -8.06 -3.53 -31.19
CA ALA A 154 -8.67 -4.78 -30.78
C ALA A 154 -9.94 -4.57 -29.95
N LEU A 155 -9.91 -3.66 -28.98
CA LEU A 155 -11.07 -3.32 -28.14
C LEU A 155 -12.20 -2.70 -28.97
N VAL A 156 -11.90 -1.73 -29.82
CA VAL A 156 -12.91 -1.05 -30.66
C VAL A 156 -13.58 -2.03 -31.62
N LEU A 157 -12.81 -2.92 -32.24
CA LEU A 157 -13.37 -3.98 -33.11
C LEU A 157 -14.29 -4.90 -32.30
N ASN A 158 -13.92 -5.27 -31.09
CA ASN A 158 -14.75 -6.11 -30.24
C ASN A 158 -16.06 -5.39 -29.85
N TYR A 159 -16.00 -4.11 -29.48
CA TYR A 159 -17.20 -3.31 -29.15
C TYR A 159 -18.16 -3.18 -30.35
N PHE A 160 -17.62 -2.97 -31.55
CA PHE A 160 -18.43 -2.96 -32.76
C PHE A 160 -19.05 -4.32 -33.06
N GLY A 161 -18.31 -5.43 -32.81
CA GLY A 161 -18.84 -6.77 -32.94
C GLY A 161 -20.03 -7.03 -32.01
N GLN A 162 -19.91 -6.64 -30.73
CA GLN A 162 -21.01 -6.73 -29.77
C GLN A 162 -22.18 -5.84 -30.20
N GLY A 163 -21.93 -4.61 -30.63
CA GLY A 163 -22.94 -3.69 -31.14
C GLY A 163 -23.68 -4.25 -32.35
N ALA A 164 -22.95 -4.79 -33.34
CA ALA A 164 -23.55 -5.44 -34.52
C ALA A 164 -24.40 -6.65 -34.17
N TRP A 165 -23.96 -7.46 -33.20
CA TRP A 165 -24.73 -8.58 -32.68
C TRP A 165 -26.03 -8.11 -31.99
N MET A 166 -25.94 -7.06 -31.16
CA MET A 166 -27.12 -6.47 -30.49
C MET A 166 -28.11 -5.89 -31.50
N LEU A 167 -27.66 -5.17 -32.53
CA LEU A 167 -28.52 -4.63 -33.57
C LEU A 167 -29.27 -5.73 -34.34
N ARG A 168 -28.61 -6.84 -34.64
CA ARG A 168 -29.25 -7.98 -35.31
C ARG A 168 -30.28 -8.69 -34.46
N ASN A 169 -30.10 -8.71 -33.16
CA ASN A 169 -30.96 -9.45 -32.23
C ASN A 169 -31.94 -8.51 -31.45
N GLN A 170 -32.04 -7.24 -31.79
CA GLN A 170 -32.87 -6.27 -31.07
C GLN A 170 -34.37 -6.61 -31.03
N ASN A 171 -34.85 -7.41 -31.99
CA ASN A 171 -36.26 -7.80 -32.11
C ASN A 171 -36.50 -9.29 -31.68
N ASN A 172 -35.52 -9.94 -31.07
CA ASN A 172 -35.68 -11.30 -30.58
C ASN A 172 -36.34 -11.28 -29.19
N PRO A 173 -37.60 -11.78 -29.06
CA PRO A 173 -38.32 -11.76 -27.80
C PRO A 173 -37.65 -12.62 -26.71
N GLU A 174 -36.96 -13.70 -27.06
CA GLU A 174 -36.23 -14.54 -26.11
C GLU A 174 -35.09 -13.82 -25.42
N LEU A 175 -34.51 -12.81 -26.09
CA LEU A 175 -33.43 -11.98 -25.54
C LEU A 175 -33.95 -10.73 -24.80
N ALA A 176 -35.17 -10.29 -25.09
CA ALA A 176 -35.76 -9.12 -24.44
C ALA A 176 -36.10 -9.39 -22.96
N ASP A 177 -36.50 -10.62 -22.64
CA ASP A 177 -36.91 -11.05 -21.28
C ASP A 177 -35.83 -11.82 -20.53
N ALA A 178 -34.66 -12.08 -21.15
CA ALA A 178 -33.58 -12.83 -20.52
C ALA A 178 -32.76 -11.92 -19.58
N GLU A 179 -32.82 -12.21 -18.28
CA GLU A 179 -31.95 -11.57 -17.29
C GLU A 179 -30.48 -12.01 -17.47
N GLY A 180 -29.56 -11.06 -17.41
CA GLY A 180 -28.13 -11.35 -17.40
C GLY A 180 -27.50 -11.70 -18.76
N ILE A 181 -28.02 -11.14 -19.86
CA ILE A 181 -27.43 -11.30 -21.20
C ILE A 181 -26.01 -10.71 -21.22
N ASN A 182 -25.03 -11.55 -21.58
CA ASN A 182 -23.67 -11.10 -21.85
C ASN A 182 -23.39 -11.15 -23.36
N PRO A 183 -23.50 -10.04 -24.11
CA PRO A 183 -23.31 -10.00 -25.54
C PRO A 183 -21.96 -10.56 -26.01
N PHE A 184 -20.92 -10.35 -25.20
CA PHE A 184 -19.57 -10.82 -25.53
C PHE A 184 -19.50 -12.33 -25.74
N PHE A 185 -20.08 -13.13 -24.83
CA PHE A 185 -20.06 -14.57 -25.00
C PHE A 185 -21.11 -15.07 -26.01
N GLN A 186 -22.25 -14.39 -26.06
CA GLN A 186 -23.38 -14.84 -26.92
C GLN A 186 -23.16 -14.57 -28.42
N MET A 187 -22.30 -13.58 -28.77
CA MET A 187 -21.98 -13.32 -30.17
C MET A 187 -21.12 -14.41 -30.82
N MET A 188 -20.62 -15.40 -30.04
CA MET A 188 -19.71 -16.45 -30.48
C MET A 188 -20.42 -17.78 -30.62
N ASP A 189 -19.92 -18.64 -31.52
CA ASP A 189 -20.33 -20.01 -31.59
C ASP A 189 -20.06 -20.79 -30.29
N PRO A 190 -20.90 -21.76 -29.91
CA PRO A 190 -20.76 -22.51 -28.66
C PRO A 190 -19.35 -23.08 -28.42
N ASN A 191 -18.68 -23.58 -29.46
CA ASN A 191 -17.34 -24.14 -29.37
C ASN A 191 -16.26 -23.06 -29.08
N VAL A 192 -16.41 -21.85 -29.61
CA VAL A 192 -15.49 -20.73 -29.38
C VAL A 192 -15.65 -20.15 -27.97
N ARG A 193 -16.85 -20.24 -27.37
CA ARG A 193 -17.12 -19.76 -26.01
C ARG A 193 -16.24 -20.43 -24.97
N TYR A 194 -15.92 -21.74 -25.12
CA TYR A 194 -15.00 -22.42 -24.19
C TYR A 194 -13.63 -21.74 -24.16
N VAL A 195 -13.09 -21.42 -25.34
CA VAL A 195 -11.82 -20.70 -25.44
C VAL A 195 -11.92 -19.28 -24.88
N ALA A 196 -13.04 -18.60 -25.17
CA ALA A 196 -13.30 -17.25 -24.68
C ALA A 196 -13.32 -17.20 -23.15
N VAL A 197 -13.99 -18.15 -22.49
CA VAL A 197 -14.08 -18.22 -21.02
C VAL A 197 -12.70 -18.47 -20.41
N VAL A 198 -11.92 -19.43 -20.93
CA VAL A 198 -10.58 -19.70 -20.42
C VAL A 198 -9.66 -18.48 -20.55
N LEU A 199 -9.69 -17.82 -21.71
CA LEU A 199 -8.89 -16.62 -21.95
C LEU A 199 -9.36 -15.44 -21.09
N SER A 200 -10.68 -15.24 -20.91
CA SER A 200 -11.21 -14.16 -20.07
C SER A 200 -10.87 -14.34 -18.60
N VAL A 201 -10.97 -15.57 -18.06
CA VAL A 201 -10.57 -15.86 -16.67
C VAL A 201 -9.07 -15.61 -16.49
N THR A 202 -8.25 -16.08 -17.45
CA THR A 202 -6.79 -15.85 -17.39
C THR A 202 -6.46 -14.36 -17.48
N ALA A 203 -7.12 -13.60 -18.36
CA ALA A 203 -6.96 -12.15 -18.48
C ALA A 203 -7.40 -11.43 -17.20
N GLY A 204 -8.51 -11.86 -16.57
CA GLY A 204 -8.99 -11.35 -15.29
C GLY A 204 -8.00 -11.57 -14.14
N ILE A 205 -7.35 -12.74 -14.11
CA ILE A 205 -6.28 -13.05 -13.14
C ILE A 205 -5.09 -12.11 -13.35
N ILE A 206 -4.67 -11.89 -14.61
CA ILE A 206 -3.53 -11.01 -14.94
C ILE A 206 -3.84 -9.56 -14.57
N ALA A 207 -5.04 -9.06 -14.89
CA ALA A 207 -5.47 -7.73 -14.53
C ALA A 207 -5.52 -7.51 -13.00
N SER A 208 -6.05 -8.50 -12.27
CA SER A 208 -6.06 -8.50 -10.80
C SER A 208 -4.65 -8.46 -10.22
N GLN A 209 -3.72 -9.21 -10.81
CA GLN A 209 -2.32 -9.24 -10.42
C GLN A 209 -1.65 -7.88 -10.52
N ALA A 210 -1.89 -7.14 -11.61
CA ALA A 210 -1.33 -5.81 -11.81
C ALA A 210 -1.77 -4.84 -10.70
N LEU A 211 -3.07 -4.83 -10.35
CA LEU A 211 -3.58 -3.95 -9.29
C LEU A 211 -3.14 -4.36 -7.88
N ILE A 212 -3.03 -5.66 -7.59
CA ILE A 212 -2.49 -6.12 -6.30
C ILE A 212 -1.04 -5.64 -6.12
N THR A 213 -0.22 -5.74 -7.18
CA THR A 213 1.16 -5.23 -7.17
C THR A 213 1.18 -3.71 -7.01
N GLY A 214 0.29 -3.00 -7.70
CA GLY A 214 0.10 -1.55 -7.54
C GLY A 214 -0.29 -1.17 -6.12
N ALA A 215 -1.15 -1.94 -5.45
CA ALA A 215 -1.52 -1.71 -4.06
C ALA A 215 -0.33 -1.85 -3.12
N PHE A 216 0.52 -2.85 -3.30
CA PHE A 216 1.75 -2.99 -2.51
C PHE A 216 2.68 -1.79 -2.70
N THR A 217 2.87 -1.35 -3.95
CA THR A 217 3.67 -0.16 -4.26
C THR A 217 3.09 1.09 -3.60
N MET A 218 1.78 1.29 -3.70
CA MET A 218 1.08 2.43 -3.09
C MET A 218 1.24 2.43 -1.55
N VAL A 219 1.11 1.28 -0.89
CA VAL A 219 1.31 1.16 0.56
C VAL A 219 2.77 1.42 0.94
N SER A 220 3.73 0.93 0.16
CA SER A 220 5.16 1.19 0.37
C SER A 220 5.47 2.68 0.29
N GLU A 221 4.98 3.37 -0.74
CA GLU A 221 5.15 4.82 -0.90
C GLU A 221 4.43 5.61 0.21
N ALA A 222 3.20 5.20 0.58
CA ALA A 222 2.47 5.81 1.70
C ALA A 222 3.23 5.64 3.03
N THR A 223 3.94 4.52 3.22
CA THR A 223 4.81 4.30 4.37
C THR A 223 6.01 5.23 4.34
N GLY A 224 6.66 5.41 3.19
CA GLY A 224 7.76 6.37 3.00
C GLY A 224 7.35 7.82 3.30
N LEU A 225 6.12 8.19 2.93
CA LEU A 225 5.52 9.50 3.23
C LEU A 225 5.01 9.63 4.68
N ASN A 226 5.12 8.59 5.51
CA ASN A 226 4.57 8.51 6.87
C ASN A 226 3.02 8.67 6.92
N TRP A 227 2.33 8.17 5.92
CA TRP A 227 0.87 8.10 5.88
C TRP A 227 0.34 6.73 6.31
N MET A 228 1.21 5.72 6.34
CA MET A 228 0.92 4.36 6.81
C MET A 228 2.02 3.85 7.75
N PRO A 229 1.73 2.81 8.55
CA PRO A 229 2.72 2.18 9.41
C PRO A 229 3.83 1.53 8.59
N HIS A 230 5.02 1.43 9.18
CA HIS A 230 6.07 0.60 8.62
C HIS A 230 5.66 -0.87 8.71
N LEU A 231 5.50 -1.49 7.55
CA LEU A 231 5.19 -2.90 7.37
C LEU A 231 6.42 -3.63 6.84
N GLN A 232 6.49 -4.92 7.08
CA GLN A 232 7.54 -5.75 6.52
C GLN A 232 7.35 -5.84 5.00
N VAL A 233 8.33 -5.37 4.24
CA VAL A 233 8.36 -5.44 2.78
C VAL A 233 9.34 -6.53 2.38
N CYS A 234 8.89 -7.44 1.53
CA CYS A 234 9.70 -8.48 0.92
C CYS A 234 9.90 -8.15 -0.57
N TYR A 235 11.10 -8.35 -1.07
CA TYR A 235 11.44 -8.11 -2.47
C TYR A 235 11.78 -9.43 -3.15
N PRO A 236 10.81 -10.14 -3.74
CA PRO A 236 11.05 -11.43 -4.39
C PRO A 236 11.92 -11.30 -5.65
N ALA A 237 11.78 -10.20 -6.41
CA ALA A 237 12.54 -9.95 -7.63
C ALA A 237 13.77 -9.05 -7.41
N ARG A 238 14.64 -8.94 -8.44
CA ARG A 238 15.81 -8.04 -8.42
C ARG A 238 15.46 -6.57 -8.66
N THR A 239 14.27 -6.30 -9.13
CA THR A 239 13.78 -4.95 -9.41
C THR A 239 12.99 -4.42 -8.21
N ARG A 240 13.15 -3.14 -7.89
CA ARG A 240 12.43 -2.47 -6.78
C ARG A 240 10.91 -2.44 -6.99
N GLY A 241 10.46 -2.51 -8.23
CA GLY A 241 9.03 -2.47 -8.56
C GLY A 241 8.22 -3.70 -8.18
N GLN A 242 8.88 -4.83 -7.90
CA GLN A 242 8.21 -6.06 -7.47
C GLN A 242 8.40 -6.25 -5.97
N LEU A 243 7.50 -5.71 -5.21
CA LEU A 243 7.48 -5.84 -3.76
C LEU A 243 6.25 -6.62 -3.28
N TYR A 244 6.37 -7.27 -2.14
CA TYR A 244 5.33 -8.05 -1.50
C TYR A 244 5.22 -7.65 -0.02
N ILE A 245 4.01 -7.37 0.43
CA ILE A 245 3.73 -6.98 1.82
C ILE A 245 2.72 -7.98 2.40
N PRO A 246 3.16 -8.96 3.23
CA PRO A 246 2.31 -10.04 3.71
C PRO A 246 1.00 -9.58 4.36
N VAL A 247 1.08 -8.57 5.23
CA VAL A 247 -0.10 -8.04 5.95
C VAL A 247 -1.10 -7.45 4.97
N VAL A 248 -0.64 -6.67 3.99
CA VAL A 248 -1.51 -6.06 2.97
C VAL A 248 -2.13 -7.13 2.09
N ASN A 249 -1.38 -8.16 1.73
CA ASN A 249 -1.87 -9.29 0.94
C ASN A 249 -3.05 -9.99 1.63
N VAL A 250 -2.92 -10.27 2.93
CA VAL A 250 -3.99 -10.91 3.70
C VAL A 250 -5.21 -10.00 3.82
N VAL A 251 -5.00 -8.70 4.11
CA VAL A 251 -6.08 -7.72 4.22
C VAL A 251 -6.83 -7.57 2.90
N LEU A 252 -6.11 -7.45 1.78
CA LEU A 252 -6.72 -7.37 0.45
C LEU A 252 -7.51 -8.66 0.13
N CYS A 253 -6.94 -9.83 0.38
CA CYS A 253 -7.61 -11.11 0.16
C CYS A 253 -8.93 -11.20 0.93
N VAL A 254 -8.90 -10.94 2.24
CA VAL A 254 -10.10 -10.98 3.09
C VAL A 254 -11.13 -9.93 2.65
N ALA A 255 -10.69 -8.72 2.33
CA ALA A 255 -11.58 -7.65 1.86
C ALA A 255 -12.22 -8.00 0.50
N THR A 256 -11.45 -8.54 -0.46
CA THR A 256 -11.96 -8.97 -1.77
C THR A 256 -12.98 -10.11 -1.64
N LEU A 257 -12.70 -11.09 -0.78
CA LEU A 257 -13.65 -12.17 -0.49
C LEU A 257 -14.91 -11.65 0.21
N ALA A 258 -14.78 -10.71 1.14
CA ALA A 258 -15.93 -10.07 1.79
C ALA A 258 -16.80 -9.31 0.79
N VAL A 259 -16.21 -8.61 -0.18
CA VAL A 259 -16.94 -7.94 -1.27
C VAL A 259 -17.69 -8.95 -2.11
N LEU A 260 -17.04 -10.04 -2.51
CA LEU A 260 -17.66 -11.10 -3.30
C LEU A 260 -18.88 -11.70 -2.58
N LEU A 261 -18.76 -11.98 -1.29
CA LEU A 261 -19.83 -12.56 -0.47
C LEU A 261 -20.96 -11.56 -0.17
N LEU A 262 -20.64 -10.28 -0.06
CA LEU A 262 -21.60 -9.22 0.23
C LEU A 262 -22.52 -8.94 -0.96
N PHE A 263 -21.94 -8.79 -2.14
CA PHE A 263 -22.68 -8.37 -3.33
C PHE A 263 -23.23 -9.54 -4.15
N ARG A 264 -22.55 -10.68 -4.16
CA ARG A 264 -22.94 -11.93 -4.87
C ARG A 264 -23.12 -11.80 -6.37
N ASP A 265 -23.10 -10.61 -6.92
CA ASP A 265 -23.38 -10.28 -8.31
C ASP A 265 -22.33 -9.31 -8.86
N SER A 266 -21.87 -9.56 -10.08
CA SER A 266 -20.85 -8.73 -10.75
C SER A 266 -21.36 -7.33 -11.08
N GLU A 267 -22.65 -7.14 -11.28
CA GLU A 267 -23.23 -5.84 -11.60
C GLU A 267 -23.11 -4.85 -10.43
N HIS A 268 -23.46 -5.28 -9.21
CA HIS A 268 -23.32 -4.46 -8.00
C HIS A 268 -21.86 -4.17 -7.68
N ILE A 269 -20.96 -5.14 -7.86
CA ILE A 269 -19.51 -4.92 -7.69
C ILE A 269 -19.01 -3.91 -8.72
N SER A 270 -19.50 -3.97 -9.97
CA SER A 270 -19.14 -3.03 -11.04
C SER A 270 -19.59 -1.60 -10.73
N ALA A 271 -20.76 -1.44 -10.09
CA ALA A 271 -21.23 -0.12 -9.65
C ALA A 271 -20.31 0.48 -8.55
N ALA A 272 -19.85 -0.35 -7.61
CA ALA A 272 -18.87 0.04 -6.59
C ALA A 272 -17.51 0.40 -7.22
N TYR A 273 -17.03 -0.42 -8.14
CA TYR A 273 -15.79 -0.25 -8.88
C TYR A 273 -15.75 1.08 -9.65
N GLY A 274 -16.79 1.41 -10.40
CA GLY A 274 -16.84 2.65 -11.19
C GLY A 274 -16.68 3.92 -10.36
N LEU A 275 -17.20 3.95 -9.13
CA LEU A 275 -17.05 5.11 -8.24
C LEU A 275 -15.63 5.27 -7.71
N ALA A 276 -14.95 4.16 -7.36
CA ALA A 276 -13.54 4.20 -6.94
C ALA A 276 -12.65 4.80 -8.02
N LEU A 277 -12.82 4.33 -9.25
CA LEU A 277 -12.05 4.77 -10.40
C LEU A 277 -12.22 6.24 -10.72
N THR A 278 -13.46 6.76 -10.72
CA THR A 278 -13.69 8.17 -11.02
C THR A 278 -13.00 9.08 -10.01
N ILE A 279 -13.00 8.74 -8.72
CA ILE A 279 -12.26 9.48 -7.68
C ILE A 279 -10.76 9.45 -7.94
N THR A 280 -10.21 8.28 -8.27
CA THR A 280 -8.78 8.11 -8.57
C THR A 280 -8.39 8.91 -9.80
N MET A 281 -9.17 8.87 -10.89
CA MET A 281 -8.91 9.62 -12.12
C MET A 281 -8.95 11.13 -11.91
N ILE A 282 -9.95 11.65 -11.21
CA ILE A 282 -10.07 13.08 -10.85
C ILE A 282 -8.82 13.52 -10.07
N THR A 283 -8.42 12.73 -9.07
CA THR A 283 -7.24 13.04 -8.27
C THR A 283 -5.97 13.04 -9.13
N THR A 284 -5.82 12.05 -10.02
CA THR A 284 -4.67 11.95 -10.93
C THR A 284 -4.61 13.14 -11.88
N THR A 285 -5.74 13.56 -12.45
CA THR A 285 -5.79 14.72 -13.34
C THR A 285 -5.40 16.01 -12.62
N ILE A 286 -5.87 16.21 -11.38
CA ILE A 286 -5.48 17.37 -10.56
C ILE A 286 -3.98 17.36 -10.28
N LEU A 287 -3.42 16.22 -9.85
CA LEU A 287 -1.99 16.07 -9.57
C LEU A 287 -1.14 16.30 -10.82
N LEU A 288 -1.55 15.73 -11.96
CA LEU A 288 -0.87 15.93 -13.23
C LEU A 288 -0.96 17.38 -13.69
N GLY A 289 -2.10 18.03 -13.52
CA GLY A 289 -2.26 19.47 -13.79
C GLY A 289 -1.29 20.33 -12.97
N ILE A 290 -1.18 20.04 -11.66
CA ILE A 290 -0.21 20.74 -10.78
C ILE A 290 1.24 20.50 -11.26
N TYR A 291 1.58 19.27 -11.61
CA TYR A 291 2.90 18.93 -12.12
C TYR A 291 3.23 19.66 -13.45
N LEU A 292 2.31 19.63 -14.42
CA LEU A 292 2.46 20.29 -15.71
C LEU A 292 2.51 21.81 -15.59
N TRP A 293 1.82 22.40 -14.62
CA TRP A 293 1.85 23.84 -14.36
C TRP A 293 3.27 24.36 -14.09
N HIS A 294 4.11 23.55 -13.46
CA HIS A 294 5.48 23.90 -13.13
C HIS A 294 6.48 23.56 -14.25
N ARG A 295 6.10 22.71 -15.21
CA ARG A 295 7.04 22.16 -16.20
C ARG A 295 6.68 22.46 -17.66
N SER A 296 5.45 22.84 -17.97
CA SER A 296 4.92 22.99 -19.33
C SER A 296 4.25 24.35 -19.54
N ASN A 297 3.71 24.57 -20.75
CA ASN A 297 2.95 25.77 -21.07
C ASN A 297 1.69 25.87 -20.19
N LYS A 298 1.57 26.96 -19.44
CA LYS A 298 0.47 27.20 -18.50
C LYS A 298 -0.91 27.17 -19.18
N PHE A 299 -1.04 27.77 -20.35
CA PHE A 299 -2.31 27.78 -21.09
C PHE A 299 -2.73 26.36 -21.50
N GLY A 300 -1.83 25.60 -22.12
CA GLY A 300 -2.10 24.21 -22.49
C GLY A 300 -2.42 23.33 -21.29
N THR A 301 -1.76 23.55 -20.15
CA THR A 301 -2.04 22.84 -18.89
C THR A 301 -3.43 23.13 -18.37
N VAL A 302 -3.87 24.40 -18.39
CA VAL A 302 -5.23 24.78 -17.96
C VAL A 302 -6.28 24.13 -18.85
N VAL A 303 -6.13 24.24 -20.18
CA VAL A 303 -7.07 23.63 -21.14
C VAL A 303 -7.14 22.12 -20.94
N PHE A 304 -5.99 21.45 -20.85
CA PHE A 304 -5.92 20.02 -20.54
C PHE A 304 -6.67 19.67 -19.25
N THR A 305 -6.36 20.35 -18.16
CA THR A 305 -6.96 20.06 -16.85
C THR A 305 -8.47 20.27 -16.86
N ILE A 306 -8.96 21.38 -17.45
CA ILE A 306 -10.40 21.68 -17.51
C ILE A 306 -11.15 20.64 -18.35
N VAL A 307 -10.63 20.30 -19.54
CA VAL A 307 -11.30 19.35 -20.44
C VAL A 307 -11.39 17.96 -19.79
N PHE A 308 -10.27 17.44 -19.28
CA PHE A 308 -10.30 16.11 -18.66
C PHE A 308 -11.10 16.09 -17.35
N LEU A 309 -11.02 17.15 -16.54
CA LEU A 309 -11.79 17.25 -15.30
C LEU A 309 -13.29 17.31 -15.58
N ALA A 310 -13.72 18.05 -16.62
CA ALA A 310 -15.13 18.14 -17.01
C ALA A 310 -15.69 16.76 -17.40
N ILE A 311 -14.94 15.99 -18.20
CA ILE A 311 -15.33 14.62 -18.60
C ILE A 311 -15.40 13.70 -17.37
N GLN A 312 -14.43 13.78 -16.49
CA GLN A 312 -14.35 12.92 -15.31
C GLN A 312 -15.42 13.25 -14.27
N VAL A 313 -15.76 14.54 -14.12
CA VAL A 313 -16.87 14.96 -13.24
C VAL A 313 -18.21 14.46 -13.81
N LEU A 314 -18.39 14.45 -15.12
CA LEU A 314 -19.55 13.85 -15.77
C LEU A 314 -19.66 12.35 -15.44
N PHE A 315 -18.57 11.59 -15.57
CA PHE A 315 -18.52 10.17 -15.23
C PHE A 315 -18.75 9.93 -13.72
N PHE A 316 -18.19 10.79 -12.87
CA PHE A 316 -18.43 10.72 -11.43
C PHE A 316 -19.91 10.93 -11.10
N ALA A 317 -20.54 11.95 -11.69
CA ALA A 317 -21.97 12.22 -11.50
C ALA A 317 -22.83 11.03 -11.98
N ALA A 318 -22.49 10.44 -13.12
CA ALA A 318 -23.16 9.26 -13.65
C ALA A 318 -22.96 8.02 -12.75
N SER A 319 -21.76 7.81 -12.21
CA SER A 319 -21.47 6.73 -11.27
C SER A 319 -22.19 6.93 -9.93
N MET A 320 -22.38 8.18 -9.50
CA MET A 320 -23.17 8.52 -8.29
C MET A 320 -24.65 8.14 -8.43
N ALA A 321 -25.20 8.07 -9.64
CA ALA A 321 -26.57 7.60 -9.85
C ALA A 321 -26.74 6.13 -9.41
N LYS A 322 -25.65 5.34 -9.45
CA LYS A 322 -25.61 3.94 -8.97
C LYS A 322 -25.16 3.81 -7.51
N PHE A 323 -25.13 4.89 -6.74
CA PHE A 323 -24.63 4.90 -5.36
C PHE A 323 -25.31 3.86 -4.48
N LEU A 324 -26.64 3.78 -4.51
CA LEU A 324 -27.41 2.82 -3.70
C LEU A 324 -27.24 1.37 -4.16
N HIS A 325 -26.82 1.13 -5.39
CA HIS A 325 -26.61 -0.21 -5.97
C HIS A 325 -25.19 -0.77 -5.75
N GLY A 326 -24.40 -0.17 -4.85
CA GLY A 326 -23.06 -0.67 -4.49
C GLY A 326 -22.01 0.43 -4.28
N GLY A 327 -22.20 1.61 -4.88
CA GLY A 327 -21.24 2.73 -4.78
C GLY A 327 -20.97 3.22 -3.35
N TRP A 328 -21.95 3.09 -2.44
CA TRP A 328 -21.79 3.44 -1.02
C TRP A 328 -20.65 2.70 -0.34
N PHE A 329 -20.46 1.42 -0.71
CA PHE A 329 -19.39 0.59 -0.13
C PHE A 329 -18.01 1.14 -0.46
N THR A 330 -17.80 1.57 -1.69
CA THR A 330 -16.56 2.20 -2.13
C THR A 330 -16.22 3.44 -1.33
N LEU A 331 -17.21 4.34 -1.11
CA LEU A 331 -16.97 5.52 -0.31
C LEU A 331 -16.64 5.17 1.14
N LEU A 332 -17.33 4.19 1.71
CA LEU A 332 -17.06 3.70 3.07
C LEU A 332 -15.63 3.14 3.17
N LEU A 333 -15.24 2.29 2.23
CA LEU A 333 -13.90 1.70 2.20
C LEU A 333 -12.81 2.77 1.99
N THR A 334 -13.02 3.66 1.02
CA THR A 334 -12.10 4.79 0.77
C THR A 334 -11.96 5.68 2.00
N LEU A 335 -13.08 6.00 2.67
CA LEU A 335 -13.08 6.81 3.88
C LEU A 335 -12.37 6.12 5.04
N ALA A 336 -12.57 4.81 5.21
CA ALA A 336 -11.89 4.02 6.23
C ALA A 336 -10.36 4.02 6.02
N ILE A 337 -9.90 3.79 4.79
CA ILE A 337 -8.48 3.84 4.44
C ILE A 337 -7.92 5.26 4.62
N LEU A 338 -8.65 6.27 4.15
CA LEU A 338 -8.26 7.68 4.31
C LEU A 338 -8.15 8.08 5.78
N MET A 339 -9.06 7.60 6.62
CA MET A 339 -9.03 7.83 8.07
C MET A 339 -7.78 7.20 8.72
N ILE A 340 -7.41 5.99 8.29
CA ILE A 340 -6.17 5.34 8.74
C ILE A 340 -4.95 6.18 8.33
N MET A 341 -4.88 6.60 7.06
CA MET A 341 -3.78 7.43 6.56
C MET A 341 -3.70 8.78 7.26
N TYR A 342 -4.83 9.42 7.46
CA TYR A 342 -4.91 10.73 8.13
C TYR A 342 -4.49 10.65 9.60
N THR A 343 -5.06 9.70 10.35
CA THR A 343 -4.76 9.53 11.79
C THR A 343 -3.31 9.14 12.01
N TRP A 344 -2.75 8.30 11.14
CA TRP A 344 -1.32 7.95 11.19
C TRP A 344 -0.42 9.15 10.95
N ASN A 345 -0.72 9.94 9.92
CA ASN A 345 0.05 11.15 9.58
C ASN A 345 0.01 12.20 10.71
N GLU A 346 -1.20 12.50 11.22
CA GLU A 346 -1.36 13.47 12.32
C GLU A 346 -0.70 12.98 13.61
N GLY A 347 -0.86 11.71 13.94
CA GLY A 347 -0.15 11.12 15.08
C GLY A 347 1.38 11.17 14.92
N THR A 348 1.89 10.97 13.70
CA THR A 348 3.34 11.06 13.41
C THR A 348 3.84 12.49 13.48
N LYS A 349 3.09 13.47 12.95
CA LYS A 349 3.43 14.89 13.09
C LYS A 349 3.47 15.32 14.55
N LEU A 350 2.49 14.88 15.35
CA LEU A 350 2.44 15.20 16.76
C LEU A 350 3.63 14.60 17.53
N GLU A 351 3.99 13.33 17.28
CA GLU A 351 5.20 12.73 17.85
C GLU A 351 6.47 13.47 17.41
N ARG A 352 6.58 13.86 16.13
CA ARG A 352 7.75 14.59 15.62
C ARG A 352 7.86 15.99 16.20
N SER A 353 6.75 16.69 16.41
CA SER A 353 6.75 18.03 17.01
C SER A 353 7.29 18.06 18.45
N GLN A 354 7.26 16.91 19.12
CA GLN A 354 7.78 16.75 20.48
C GLN A 354 9.21 16.21 20.54
N ARG A 355 9.80 15.84 19.39
CA ARG A 355 11.21 15.45 19.36
C ARG A 355 12.08 16.68 19.60
N ARG A 356 12.87 16.61 20.62
CA ARG A 356 13.92 17.58 20.87
C ARG A 356 15.25 16.97 20.45
N HIS A 357 15.97 17.66 19.61
CA HIS A 357 17.33 17.29 19.26
C HIS A 357 18.28 18.15 20.06
N MET A 358 19.33 17.56 20.59
CA MET A 358 20.37 18.26 21.32
C MET A 358 21.73 17.99 20.66
N MET A 359 22.64 18.92 20.80
CA MET A 359 23.99 18.69 20.37
C MET A 359 24.70 17.78 21.36
N PRO A 360 25.34 16.70 20.88
CA PRO A 360 26.03 15.74 21.76
C PRO A 360 27.08 16.42 22.67
N LYS A 361 27.71 17.47 22.20
CA LYS A 361 28.73 18.22 22.95
C LYS A 361 28.28 18.68 24.34
N ASP A 362 27.00 18.98 24.51
CA ASP A 362 26.45 19.43 25.79
C ASP A 362 26.41 18.33 26.85
N PHE A 363 26.42 17.06 26.41
CA PHE A 363 26.32 15.90 27.29
C PHE A 363 27.63 15.13 27.47
N LEU A 364 28.66 15.40 26.67
CA LEU A 364 29.95 14.72 26.78
C LEU A 364 30.52 14.72 28.20
N PRO A 365 30.52 15.87 28.95
CA PRO A 365 31.04 15.89 30.31
C PRO A 365 30.26 15.01 31.28
N ALA A 366 28.92 14.89 31.06
CA ALA A 366 28.08 14.05 31.90
C ALA A 366 28.29 12.56 31.59
N LEU A 367 28.48 12.19 30.31
CA LEU A 367 28.81 10.83 29.90
C LEU A 367 30.20 10.39 30.42
N ASP A 368 31.19 11.27 30.36
CA ASP A 368 32.53 11.02 30.93
C ASP A 368 32.47 10.74 32.41
N LYS A 369 31.73 11.58 33.15
CA LYS A 369 31.51 11.38 34.57
C LYS A 369 30.83 10.07 34.89
N LEU A 370 29.77 9.69 34.12
CA LEU A 370 29.07 8.43 34.27
C LEU A 370 29.99 7.24 33.95
N ARG A 371 30.80 7.33 32.90
CA ARG A 371 31.78 6.29 32.50
C ARG A 371 32.78 6.01 33.62
N GLY A 372 33.27 7.05 34.28
CA GLY A 372 34.28 6.98 35.34
C GLY A 372 33.73 6.57 36.71
N ASP A 373 32.41 6.68 36.97
CA ASP A 373 31.84 6.43 38.30
C ASP A 373 31.73 4.94 38.63
N SER A 374 32.69 4.43 39.39
CA SER A 374 32.72 3.02 39.80
C SER A 374 31.61 2.60 40.76
N ARG A 375 30.90 3.56 41.41
CA ARG A 375 29.78 3.28 42.31
C ARG A 375 28.54 2.78 41.55
N ILE A 376 28.43 3.12 40.27
CA ILE A 376 27.36 2.69 39.40
C ILE A 376 27.79 1.39 38.71
N HIS A 377 27.00 0.34 38.89
CA HIS A 377 27.27 -0.92 38.21
C HIS A 377 27.24 -0.74 36.68
N ARG A 378 28.18 -1.41 35.96
CA ARG A 378 28.20 -1.36 34.51
C ARG A 378 27.01 -2.15 33.96
N PHE A 379 26.16 -1.49 33.19
CA PHE A 379 25.00 -2.10 32.57
C PHE A 379 25.36 -3.02 31.39
N ALA A 380 26.29 -2.58 30.56
CA ALA A 380 26.92 -3.34 29.47
C ALA A 380 28.21 -2.63 29.06
N ASP A 381 29.05 -3.29 28.26
CA ASP A 381 30.20 -2.62 27.65
C ASP A 381 29.75 -1.68 26.53
N ASN A 382 28.81 -2.15 25.69
CA ASN A 382 28.23 -1.38 24.59
C ASN A 382 26.70 -1.31 24.74
N ILE A 383 26.14 -0.09 24.74
CA ILE A 383 24.69 0.13 24.72
C ILE A 383 24.31 0.73 23.38
N VAL A 384 23.40 0.07 22.68
CA VAL A 384 23.00 0.41 21.31
C VAL A 384 21.57 0.90 21.30
N TYR A 385 21.38 2.15 20.94
CA TYR A 385 20.08 2.79 20.74
C TYR A 385 19.70 2.83 19.27
N LEU A 386 18.49 2.40 18.94
CA LEU A 386 17.96 2.59 17.59
C LEU A 386 17.28 3.95 17.48
N THR A 387 17.59 4.67 16.43
CA THR A 387 16.98 5.96 16.12
C THR A 387 16.54 6.02 14.67
N SER A 388 15.51 6.80 14.39
CA SER A 388 14.99 7.00 13.02
C SER A 388 15.52 8.27 12.35
N ASP A 389 16.37 9.08 13.03
CA ASP A 389 16.98 10.25 12.44
C ASP A 389 18.31 9.84 11.77
N PRO A 390 18.53 10.06 10.46
CA PRO A 390 19.77 9.74 9.79
C PRO A 390 20.86 10.81 9.97
N ASP A 391 20.56 11.97 10.58
CA ASP A 391 21.54 13.06 10.78
C ASP A 391 22.62 12.63 11.78
N LEU A 392 23.88 12.61 11.33
CA LEU A 392 25.03 12.21 12.15
C LEU A 392 25.40 13.24 13.21
N LYS A 393 25.01 14.51 13.04
CA LYS A 393 25.42 15.61 13.92
C LYS A 393 24.53 15.81 15.14
N ARG A 394 23.36 15.16 15.16
CA ARG A 394 22.34 15.33 16.20
C ARG A 394 22.00 14.02 16.86
N LEU A 395 21.64 14.08 18.14
CA LEU A 395 21.11 12.95 18.89
C LEU A 395 19.75 13.29 19.47
N ASP A 396 18.88 12.29 19.49
CA ASP A 396 17.57 12.42 20.14
C ASP A 396 17.75 12.59 21.65
N THR A 397 17.11 13.58 22.24
CA THR A 397 17.11 13.82 23.69
C THR A 397 16.64 12.59 24.47
N ASP A 398 15.77 11.79 23.87
CA ASP A 398 15.24 10.57 24.47
C ASP A 398 16.36 9.55 24.82
N ILE A 399 17.44 9.50 24.03
CA ILE A 399 18.60 8.64 24.28
C ILE A 399 19.29 9.08 25.57
N PHE A 400 19.53 10.38 25.74
CA PHE A 400 20.16 10.89 26.96
C PHE A 400 19.25 10.70 28.17
N PHE A 401 17.94 10.87 28.00
CA PHE A 401 16.97 10.60 29.03
C PHE A 401 17.01 9.13 29.48
N SER A 402 17.11 8.19 28.53
CA SER A 402 17.28 6.78 28.81
C SER A 402 18.59 6.48 29.55
N ILE A 403 19.68 7.16 29.20
CA ILE A 403 20.98 6.95 29.83
C ILE A 403 20.99 7.42 31.30
N PHE A 404 20.33 8.57 31.61
CA PHE A 404 20.52 9.24 32.91
C PHE A 404 19.30 9.18 33.84
N ALA A 405 18.05 9.09 33.34
CA ALA A 405 16.88 9.49 34.11
C ALA A 405 16.29 8.40 35.02
N ASP A 406 16.31 7.12 34.62
CA ASP A 406 15.62 6.09 35.38
C ASP A 406 16.60 5.27 36.24
N HIS A 407 17.49 4.57 35.60
CA HIS A 407 18.67 3.97 36.23
C HIS A 407 19.86 4.31 35.36
N PRO A 408 20.87 5.05 35.88
CA PRO A 408 22.01 5.45 35.08
C PRO A 408 22.69 4.24 34.41
N LYS A 409 22.66 4.21 33.07
CA LYS A 409 23.18 3.08 32.29
C LYS A 409 24.65 3.31 31.96
N ARG A 410 25.51 2.94 32.91
CA ARG A 410 26.95 3.02 32.73
C ARG A 410 27.41 2.02 31.68
N ALA A 411 28.17 2.50 30.68
CA ALA A 411 28.78 1.69 29.64
C ALA A 411 30.22 2.12 29.35
N ARG A 412 30.95 1.34 28.57
CA ARG A 412 32.22 1.77 27.98
C ARG A 412 31.97 2.63 26.75
N ALA A 413 30.96 2.24 25.94
CA ALA A 413 30.57 3.00 24.76
C ALA A 413 29.05 3.02 24.56
N TRP A 414 28.53 4.14 24.06
CA TRP A 414 27.13 4.33 23.66
C TRP A 414 27.04 4.52 22.16
N TRP A 415 26.10 3.83 21.54
CA TRP A 415 25.90 3.80 20.11
C TRP A 415 24.51 4.27 19.77
N ALA A 416 24.38 5.21 18.85
CA ALA A 416 23.09 5.61 18.29
C ALA A 416 23.07 5.22 16.81
N VAL A 417 22.27 4.23 16.47
CA VAL A 417 22.27 3.58 15.14
C VAL A 417 21.01 3.94 14.38
N ALA A 418 21.17 4.49 13.17
CA ALA A 418 20.10 4.68 12.21
C ALA A 418 20.30 3.78 10.99
N VAL A 419 19.22 3.21 10.47
CA VAL A 419 19.22 2.44 9.23
C VAL A 419 18.46 3.20 8.17
N GLU A 420 19.07 3.39 7.02
CA GLU A 420 18.52 4.02 5.83
C GLU A 420 18.48 3.00 4.69
N THR A 421 17.30 2.79 4.09
CA THR A 421 17.17 1.93 2.92
C THR A 421 17.42 2.73 1.66
N THR A 422 18.36 2.26 0.82
CA THR A 422 18.71 2.90 -0.46
C THR A 422 17.91 2.33 -1.62
N ASP A 423 17.90 3.07 -2.73
CA ASP A 423 17.21 2.68 -3.97
C ASP A 423 17.93 1.57 -4.74
N GLU A 424 19.20 1.32 -4.43
CA GLU A 424 19.98 0.24 -5.01
C GLU A 424 19.75 -1.09 -4.26
N PRO A 425 19.73 -2.23 -4.95
CA PRO A 425 19.34 -3.50 -4.33
C PRO A 425 20.34 -4.04 -3.32
N PHE A 426 21.65 -3.81 -3.48
CA PHE A 426 22.70 -4.48 -2.72
C PHE A 426 23.67 -3.54 -2.00
N THR A 427 23.35 -2.26 -1.88
CA THR A 427 24.18 -1.30 -1.13
C THR A 427 24.45 -1.80 0.28
N ARG A 428 25.69 -1.69 0.73
CA ARG A 428 26.13 -2.01 2.09
C ARG A 428 27.19 -1.00 2.49
N GLU A 429 26.75 0.10 3.06
CA GLU A 429 27.62 1.22 3.44
C GLU A 429 27.31 1.64 4.87
N TYR A 430 28.32 2.11 5.57
CA TYR A 430 28.10 2.74 6.85
C TYR A 430 28.94 4.02 6.99
N SER A 431 28.51 4.91 7.84
CA SER A 431 29.22 6.11 8.23
C SER A 431 29.14 6.28 9.76
N VAL A 432 30.23 6.68 10.37
CA VAL A 432 30.35 6.86 11.81
C VAL A 432 30.80 8.28 12.12
N GLU A 433 30.23 8.86 13.18
CA GLU A 433 30.66 10.12 13.79
C GLU A 433 30.91 9.87 15.28
N SER A 434 32.15 10.12 15.75
CA SER A 434 32.58 9.87 17.14
C SER A 434 32.54 11.11 18.02
N PHE A 435 32.24 12.27 17.47
CA PHE A 435 32.27 13.59 18.16
C PHE A 435 33.61 13.91 18.88
N GLY A 436 34.69 13.30 18.42
CA GLY A 436 35.99 13.42 19.03
C GLY A 436 36.16 12.63 20.33
N THR A 437 35.36 11.61 20.57
CA THR A 437 35.40 10.73 21.74
C THR A 437 35.64 9.28 21.34
N ASP A 438 36.07 8.45 22.28
CA ASP A 438 36.25 7.01 22.12
C ASP A 438 35.08 6.19 22.70
N TYR A 439 33.96 6.87 23.05
CA TYR A 439 32.85 6.25 23.76
C TYR A 439 31.46 6.61 23.25
N LEU A 440 31.30 7.63 22.41
CA LEU A 440 29.99 8.01 21.85
C LEU A 440 30.04 7.96 20.33
N PHE A 441 29.32 7.01 19.77
CA PHE A 441 29.30 6.76 18.34
C PHE A 441 27.90 6.96 17.75
N ARG A 442 27.83 7.73 16.69
CA ARG A 442 26.66 7.89 15.86
C ARG A 442 26.88 7.14 14.55
N VAL A 443 26.09 6.11 14.32
CA VAL A 443 26.23 5.23 13.15
C VAL A 443 25.03 5.36 12.23
N ARG A 444 25.27 5.56 10.93
CA ARG A 444 24.28 5.47 9.87
C ARG A 444 24.65 4.30 8.97
N ILE A 445 23.78 3.32 8.89
CA ILE A 445 23.92 2.14 8.04
C ILE A 445 23.00 2.33 6.83
N ARG A 446 23.56 2.33 5.62
CA ARG A 446 22.83 2.42 4.36
C ARG A 446 22.76 1.04 3.71
N LEU A 447 21.58 0.48 3.65
CA LEU A 447 21.34 -0.87 3.13
C LEU A 447 20.47 -0.81 1.88
N GLY A 448 20.85 -1.55 0.87
CA GLY A 448 20.03 -1.78 -0.31
C GLY A 448 18.71 -2.47 0.05
N PHE A 449 17.66 -2.23 -0.72
CA PHE A 449 16.32 -2.75 -0.40
C PHE A 449 16.24 -4.29 -0.35
N LYS A 450 17.16 -5.02 -0.98
CA LYS A 450 17.26 -6.50 -0.90
C LYS A 450 18.13 -7.01 0.23
N VAL A 451 18.89 -6.15 0.86
CA VAL A 451 19.80 -6.55 1.92
C VAL A 451 19.01 -6.75 3.21
N SER A 452 19.23 -7.90 3.87
CA SER A 452 18.61 -8.17 5.17
C SER A 452 19.01 -7.09 6.19
N GLN A 453 18.03 -6.54 6.92
CA GLN A 453 18.25 -5.49 7.92
C GLN A 453 18.70 -6.08 9.27
N SER A 454 19.64 -7.04 9.27
CA SER A 454 20.18 -7.61 10.49
C SER A 454 21.20 -6.67 11.13
N ILE A 455 20.74 -5.73 11.94
CA ILE A 455 21.62 -4.74 12.62
C ILE A 455 22.71 -5.39 13.44
N PRO A 456 22.47 -6.46 14.23
CA PRO A 456 23.53 -7.04 15.05
C PRO A 456 24.77 -7.47 14.26
N ALA A 457 24.59 -8.11 13.11
CA ALA A 457 25.70 -8.57 12.28
C ALA A 457 26.53 -7.40 11.71
N TYR A 458 25.85 -6.35 11.21
CA TYR A 458 26.54 -5.19 10.68
C TYR A 458 27.23 -4.37 11.77
N LEU A 459 26.60 -4.24 12.92
CA LEU A 459 27.16 -3.48 14.03
C LEU A 459 28.42 -4.18 14.59
N HIS A 460 28.41 -5.51 14.68
CA HIS A 460 29.59 -6.28 15.03
C HIS A 460 30.76 -6.02 14.09
N GLN A 461 30.51 -6.03 12.77
CA GLN A 461 31.51 -5.66 11.77
C GLN A 461 32.04 -4.24 11.99
N ILE A 462 31.13 -3.25 12.17
CA ILE A 462 31.50 -1.85 12.38
C ILE A 462 32.37 -1.69 13.63
N MET A 463 31.99 -2.33 14.74
CA MET A 463 32.77 -2.27 15.98
C MET A 463 34.18 -2.85 15.79
N HIS A 464 34.30 -3.94 15.05
CA HIS A 464 35.59 -4.55 14.77
C HIS A 464 36.45 -3.70 13.83
N ASP A 465 35.85 -3.05 12.83
CA ASP A 465 36.56 -2.11 11.97
C ASP A 465 37.07 -0.90 12.78
N LEU A 466 36.28 -0.37 13.72
CA LEU A 466 36.66 0.76 14.57
C LEU A 466 37.72 0.36 15.64
N GLU A 467 37.72 -0.88 16.12
CA GLU A 467 38.76 -1.40 16.97
C GLU A 467 40.10 -1.50 16.22
N LYS A 468 40.08 -1.99 14.97
CA LYS A 468 41.29 -2.08 14.13
C LYS A 468 41.86 -0.69 13.77
N THR A 469 41.02 0.31 13.56
CA THR A 469 41.48 1.69 13.29
C THR A 469 41.93 2.43 14.56
N GLY A 470 41.68 1.87 15.74
CA GLY A 470 42.02 2.46 17.03
C GLY A 470 41.00 3.55 17.48
N GLU A 471 39.89 3.70 16.79
CA GLU A 471 38.82 4.63 17.18
C GLU A 471 38.02 4.10 18.37
N LEU A 472 37.83 2.78 18.44
CA LEU A 472 37.22 2.09 19.57
C LEU A 472 38.32 1.38 20.39
N PRO A 473 38.51 1.73 21.69
CA PRO A 473 39.43 1.01 22.56
C PRO A 473 39.07 -0.45 22.70
N ASN A 474 40.09 -1.33 22.76
CA ASN A 474 39.88 -2.75 22.98
C ASN A 474 39.10 -2.98 24.29
N GLN A 475 38.03 -3.72 24.19
CA GLN A 475 37.08 -3.97 25.29
C GLN A 475 37.24 -5.38 25.83
N GLN A 476 38.42 -5.79 26.19
CA GLN A 476 38.71 -7.17 26.66
C GLN A 476 37.55 -7.79 27.42
N SER A 477 37.04 -8.90 26.92
CA SER A 477 35.99 -9.68 27.58
C SER A 477 36.52 -10.28 28.91
N ILE A 478 35.63 -10.32 29.91
CA ILE A 478 35.92 -11.00 31.18
C ILE A 478 36.06 -12.51 30.96
N TYR A 479 35.42 -13.06 29.91
CA TYR A 479 35.43 -14.48 29.57
C TYR A 479 35.88 -14.72 28.12
N PRO A 480 37.14 -14.41 27.75
CA PRO A 480 37.59 -14.41 26.36
C PRO A 480 37.51 -15.78 25.67
N LYS A 481 37.46 -16.89 26.45
CA LYS A 481 37.28 -18.23 25.90
C LYS A 481 35.84 -18.60 25.55
N LEU A 482 34.85 -17.82 26.07
CA LEU A 482 33.44 -18.05 25.84
C LEU A 482 32.85 -17.09 24.81
N ASP A 483 33.53 -15.99 24.56
CA ASP A 483 33.09 -14.98 23.62
C ASP A 483 33.61 -15.27 22.20
N ALA A 484 32.70 -15.16 21.24
CA ALA A 484 33.04 -15.32 19.81
C ALA A 484 33.97 -14.21 19.30
N ASP A 485 33.96 -13.04 19.97
CA ASP A 485 34.78 -11.87 19.64
C ASP A 485 35.32 -11.23 20.92
N PRO A 486 36.49 -11.71 21.43
CA PRO A 486 37.02 -11.28 22.74
C PRO A 486 37.44 -9.81 22.79
N GLY A 487 37.61 -9.12 21.64
CA GLY A 487 37.96 -7.69 21.56
C GLY A 487 36.77 -6.75 21.76
N ILE A 488 35.55 -7.25 21.53
CA ILE A 488 34.29 -6.50 21.69
C ILE A 488 33.58 -7.01 22.94
N GLY A 489 33.30 -6.10 23.88
CA GLY A 489 32.60 -6.45 25.11
C GLY A 489 31.11 -6.73 24.88
N THR A 490 30.39 -6.94 25.97
CA THR A 490 28.94 -7.23 25.94
C THR A 490 28.14 -6.13 25.23
N ILE A 491 27.17 -6.51 24.38
CA ILE A 491 26.29 -5.58 23.66
C ILE A 491 24.87 -5.71 24.19
N ARG A 492 24.25 -4.58 24.52
CA ARG A 492 22.84 -4.49 24.87
C ARG A 492 22.10 -3.51 23.96
N TYR A 493 21.02 -3.98 23.35
CA TYR A 493 20.17 -3.17 22.49
C TYR A 493 19.03 -2.56 23.31
N VAL A 494 18.77 -1.26 23.09
CA VAL A 494 17.69 -0.52 23.74
C VAL A 494 16.77 0.05 22.65
N VAL A 495 15.49 -0.25 22.76
CA VAL A 495 14.44 0.25 21.86
C VAL A 495 13.50 1.15 22.65
N ILE A 496 13.48 2.44 22.34
CA ILE A 496 12.65 3.40 23.03
C ILE A 496 11.28 3.49 22.35
N HIS A 497 10.23 3.19 23.10
CA HIS A 497 8.83 3.41 22.72
C HIS A 497 8.26 4.61 23.43
N LYS A 498 7.50 5.45 22.71
CA LYS A 498 6.77 6.57 23.29
C LYS A 498 5.34 6.16 23.61
N ALA A 499 4.88 6.48 24.82
CA ALA A 499 3.50 6.33 25.25
C ALA A 499 2.92 7.69 25.65
N LEU A 500 1.67 7.94 25.26
CA LEU A 500 0.96 9.15 25.65
C LEU A 500 0.62 9.09 27.15
N MET A 501 1.02 10.11 27.89
CA MET A 501 0.63 10.23 29.29
C MET A 501 -0.82 10.68 29.44
N PRO A 502 -1.57 10.16 30.43
CA PRO A 502 -2.96 10.57 30.69
C PRO A 502 -3.12 12.07 30.94
N GLU A 503 -2.10 12.71 31.52
CA GLU A 503 -2.09 14.13 31.82
C GLU A 503 -1.78 15.03 30.62
N SER A 504 -1.47 14.45 29.46
CA SER A 504 -1.15 15.23 28.25
C SER A 504 -2.39 15.99 27.76
N LYS A 505 -2.28 17.30 27.62
CA LYS A 505 -3.31 18.14 26.98
C LYS A 505 -3.22 17.99 25.45
N VAL A 506 -3.75 16.91 24.96
CA VAL A 506 -3.96 16.75 23.52
C VAL A 506 -5.40 17.12 23.22
N SER A 507 -5.68 17.88 22.15
CA SER A 507 -7.05 18.09 21.67
C SER A 507 -7.71 16.72 21.48
N GLY A 508 -9.01 16.60 21.68
CA GLY A 508 -9.71 15.32 21.54
C GLY A 508 -9.40 14.61 20.22
N ARG A 509 -9.24 15.37 19.10
CA ARG A 509 -8.83 14.85 17.79
C ARG A 509 -7.41 14.28 17.80
N GLY A 510 -6.45 14.98 18.41
CA GLY A 510 -5.07 14.51 18.51
C GLY A 510 -4.92 13.27 19.39
N ALA A 511 -5.65 13.20 20.51
CA ALA A 511 -5.67 12.03 21.38
C ALA A 511 -6.23 10.80 20.65
N LEU A 512 -7.34 10.96 19.93
CA LEU A 512 -7.92 9.90 19.11
C LEU A 512 -6.95 9.41 18.02
N SER A 513 -6.30 10.35 17.32
CA SER A 513 -5.30 10.00 16.29
C SER A 513 -4.14 9.19 16.85
N LEU A 514 -3.63 9.54 18.04
CA LEU A 514 -2.57 8.78 18.71
C LEU A 514 -3.04 7.41 19.19
N GLN A 515 -4.25 7.31 19.74
CA GLN A 515 -4.82 6.03 20.18
C GLN A 515 -4.98 5.07 19.00
N ILE A 516 -5.56 5.53 17.88
CA ILE A 516 -5.70 4.75 16.64
C ILE A 516 -4.32 4.35 16.11
N LYS A 517 -3.37 5.28 16.07
CA LYS A 517 -2.00 5.00 15.64
C LYS A 517 -1.35 3.90 16.48
N TYR A 518 -1.49 3.96 17.81
CA TYR A 518 -0.93 2.93 18.69
C TYR A 518 -1.64 1.58 18.57
N ALA A 519 -2.95 1.57 18.33
CA ALA A 519 -3.69 0.35 18.03
C ALA A 519 -3.19 -0.31 16.73
N ILE A 520 -3.05 0.48 15.65
CA ILE A 520 -2.51 0.01 14.36
C ILE A 520 -1.08 -0.51 14.52
N ARG A 521 -0.24 0.19 15.30
CA ARG A 521 1.15 -0.20 15.55
C ARG A 521 1.28 -1.59 16.19
N ARG A 522 0.32 -2.01 17.01
CA ARG A 522 0.31 -3.36 17.60
C ARG A 522 0.18 -4.45 16.55
N VAL A 523 -0.54 -4.18 15.47
CA VAL A 523 -0.77 -5.11 14.35
C VAL A 523 0.37 -5.04 13.32
N ALA A 524 0.95 -3.85 13.12
CA ALA A 524 1.96 -3.61 12.10
C ALA A 524 3.34 -4.27 12.36
N GLY A 525 3.55 -4.82 13.54
CA GLY A 525 4.81 -5.46 13.92
C GLY A 525 5.75 -4.55 14.72
N SER A 526 6.76 -5.15 15.33
CA SER A 526 7.72 -4.45 16.21
C SER A 526 9.05 -4.20 15.46
N PRO A 527 9.70 -3.04 15.67
CA PRO A 527 11.05 -2.77 15.21
C PRO A 527 12.06 -3.86 15.60
N VAL A 528 11.84 -4.50 16.74
CA VAL A 528 12.65 -5.63 17.23
C VAL A 528 12.71 -6.77 16.21
N LYS A 529 11.60 -7.06 15.53
CA LYS A 529 11.55 -8.10 14.49
C LYS A 529 12.18 -7.62 13.18
N TRP A 530 11.92 -6.39 12.77
CA TRP A 530 12.41 -5.87 11.47
C TRP A 530 13.92 -5.79 11.41
N PHE A 531 14.56 -5.41 12.53
CA PHE A 531 16.01 -5.23 12.62
C PHE A 531 16.76 -6.46 13.12
N GLY A 532 16.08 -7.62 13.22
CA GLY A 532 16.71 -8.88 13.63
C GLY A 532 17.18 -8.90 15.08
N LEU A 533 16.56 -8.11 15.96
CA LEU A 533 16.96 -7.97 17.37
C LEU A 533 16.31 -9.00 18.29
N ALA A 534 15.30 -9.73 17.84
CA ALA A 534 14.55 -10.66 18.68
C ALA A 534 15.42 -11.69 19.42
N PRO A 535 16.46 -12.30 18.81
CA PRO A 535 17.35 -13.24 19.49
C PRO A 535 18.22 -12.62 20.58
N TYR A 536 18.43 -11.29 20.54
CA TYR A 536 19.33 -10.57 21.43
C TYR A 536 18.63 -9.97 22.66
N ASN A 537 17.35 -10.31 22.87
CA ASN A 537 16.53 -9.85 23.99
C ASN A 537 16.71 -8.35 24.29
N PRO A 538 16.31 -7.46 23.40
CA PRO A 538 16.52 -6.02 23.55
C PRO A 538 15.69 -5.48 24.71
N LEU A 539 16.25 -4.51 25.44
CA LEU A 539 15.51 -3.76 26.45
C LEU A 539 14.54 -2.81 25.75
N VAL A 540 13.25 -3.02 25.97
CA VAL A 540 12.19 -2.15 25.46
C VAL A 540 11.79 -1.17 26.56
N GLU A 541 12.15 0.10 26.39
CA GLU A 541 11.79 1.18 27.32
C GLU A 541 10.58 1.96 26.81
N VAL A 542 9.66 2.25 27.71
CA VAL A 542 8.51 3.10 27.42
C VAL A 542 8.75 4.47 28.02
N GLN A 543 8.99 5.46 27.17
CA GLN A 543 9.17 6.85 27.63
C GLN A 543 7.87 7.66 27.46
N PRO A 544 7.58 8.56 28.42
CA PRO A 544 6.39 9.39 28.34
C PRO A 544 6.49 10.40 27.19
N LEU A 545 5.43 10.48 26.37
CA LEU A 545 5.25 11.54 25.40
C LEU A 545 4.49 12.70 26.07
N PHE A 546 5.19 13.77 26.43
CA PHE A 546 4.58 14.96 27.00
C PHE A 546 4.14 15.92 25.89
N VAL A 547 2.85 15.99 25.64
CA VAL A 547 2.24 16.98 24.76
C VAL A 547 1.56 18.03 25.64
N SER A 548 2.24 19.12 25.95
CA SER A 548 1.72 20.25 26.75
C SER A 548 0.96 19.79 28.01
N THR A 549 1.63 19.71 29.15
CA THR A 549 1.02 19.27 30.40
C THR A 549 0.21 20.36 31.09
N ARG A 550 -1.00 20.03 31.57
CA ARG A 550 -1.57 20.75 32.73
C ARG A 550 -0.71 20.38 33.92
N ARG A 551 -0.31 21.39 34.72
CA ARG A 551 0.20 21.09 36.05
C ARG A 551 -0.86 20.25 36.76
N PRO A 552 -0.54 19.06 37.29
CA PRO A 552 -1.50 18.28 38.05
C PRO A 552 -2.03 19.13 39.19
N PRO A 553 -3.30 18.98 39.60
CA PRO A 553 -3.82 19.68 40.73
C PRO A 553 -2.95 19.34 41.94
N ARG A 554 -2.57 20.37 42.70
CA ARG A 554 -1.67 20.24 43.84
C ARG A 554 -2.39 19.43 44.94
N LEU A 555 -1.83 18.28 45.28
CA LEU A 555 -2.35 17.52 46.43
C LEU A 555 -2.08 18.29 47.72
N THR A 556 -3.08 18.45 48.57
CA THR A 556 -2.93 19.00 49.91
C THR A 556 -2.66 17.85 50.88
N ARG A 557 -1.59 17.97 51.65
CA ARG A 557 -1.31 17.00 52.72
C ARG A 557 -2.37 17.13 53.82
N VAL A 558 -3.17 16.11 54.01
CA VAL A 558 -4.09 16.01 55.16
C VAL A 558 -3.33 15.35 56.32
N ALA A 559 -3.42 15.94 57.55
CA ALA A 559 -2.81 15.33 58.72
C ALA A 559 -3.38 13.93 58.92
N SER A 560 -2.53 12.93 59.10
CA SER A 560 -2.93 11.57 59.43
C SER A 560 -3.68 11.61 60.77
N GLN A 561 -4.96 11.29 60.76
CA GLN A 561 -5.66 11.00 62.01
C GLN A 561 -5.03 9.73 62.60
N ALA A 562 -4.36 9.87 63.73
CA ALA A 562 -3.90 8.71 64.47
C ALA A 562 -5.11 7.81 64.79
N PRO A 563 -5.01 6.48 64.66
CA PRO A 563 -6.11 5.60 65.02
C PRO A 563 -6.46 5.85 66.51
N LYS A 564 -7.73 6.18 66.80
CA LYS A 564 -8.24 6.19 68.19
C LYS A 564 -7.95 4.82 68.73
N ARG A 565 -7.07 4.75 69.75
CA ARG A 565 -6.96 3.58 70.58
C ARG A 565 -8.28 3.50 71.34
N GLU A 566 -9.14 2.55 71.01
CA GLU A 566 -10.22 2.12 71.82
C GLU A 566 -9.59 1.48 73.07
N GLY A 567 -9.86 2.13 74.27
CA GLY A 567 -9.50 1.62 75.56
C GLY A 567 -10.55 0.66 76.10
#